data_1a72bdac8b73ffb09f845109f0b9637b
#
_entry.id   1a72bdac8b73ffb09f845109f0b9637b
#
_cell.length_a   1.000
_cell.length_b   1.000
_cell.length_c   1.000
_cell.angle_alpha   90.00
_cell.angle_beta   90.00
_cell.angle_gamma   90.00
#
_symmetry.space_group_name_H-M   'P 1'
#
loop_
_entity.id
_entity.type
_entity.pdbx_description
1 polymer ?
#
loop_
_entity_poly.entity_id
_entity_poly.type
_entity_poly.pdbx_seq_one_letter_code
_entity_poly.pdbx_strand_id
1 'polypeptide(L)'
;MRSEHGPTGEPGRTSDTATSDPSAERPLLELRSDCARCVGLCCVAPGFTRSSAFAFDKRPGSPCQNLAGDYRCGIHPHLRERGMSGCTVYECFGAGQKVTQDHYAGRSWRDDPSIASDMFADFWAAQSVHELLWYLTEALEVAAAAPVHAELRALVDELRALVDELSAIADDLDALRSIDPLALPGLVGPILERVVALAREPGPSHRRDDLAGRRLTDLHAADLRGASLLGADLRGADLRLADLLGADLRGADLRGADLSTAFFVTPSQVASARGDEQTRLPGRLGAAPAHWR
;
A
#
# COMPACT_ATOMS: atom_id res chain seq x y z
N MET A 1 74.26 3.42 31.38
CA MET A 1 73.87 3.82 32.76
C MET A 1 72.47 4.38 32.70
N ARG A 2 71.59 3.72 33.49
CA ARG A 2 70.24 4.15 33.95
C ARG A 2 69.28 4.68 32.89
N SER A 3 68.25 3.87 32.46
CA SER A 3 66.99 3.51 33.12
C SER A 3 66.20 4.72 33.66
N GLU A 4 65.08 5.04 33.04
CA GLU A 4 63.88 5.31 33.85
C GLU A 4 62.62 5.14 32.97
N HIS A 5 61.73 4.37 33.53
CA HIS A 5 60.35 4.05 33.05
C HIS A 5 59.40 5.19 33.46
N GLY A 6 58.41 5.50 32.59
CA GLY A 6 57.25 6.29 32.95
C GLY A 6 56.07 5.85 32.13
N PRO A 7 54.83 5.90 32.66
CA PRO A 7 53.80 4.90 32.38
C PRO A 7 52.86 5.23 31.20
N THR A 8 52.40 4.19 30.61
CA THR A 8 51.38 4.14 29.56
C THR A 8 50.01 4.58 30.10
N GLY A 9 49.46 5.67 29.54
CA GLY A 9 48.07 6.07 29.72
C GLY A 9 47.22 5.50 28.62
N GLU A 10 46.29 4.59 28.97
CA GLU A 10 45.22 4.14 28.09
C GLU A 10 44.21 5.28 27.88
N PRO A 11 43.74 5.54 26.62
CA PRO A 11 42.59 6.38 26.42
C PRO A 11 41.30 5.58 26.63
N GLY A 12 40.48 6.05 27.57
CA GLY A 12 39.17 5.50 27.90
C GLY A 12 38.28 5.37 26.66
N ARG A 13 37.73 4.18 26.48
CA ARG A 13 36.60 3.94 25.61
C ARG A 13 35.38 4.63 26.21
N THR A 14 34.96 5.74 25.62
CA THR A 14 33.60 6.23 25.76
C THR A 14 32.68 5.33 24.92
N SER A 15 31.92 4.52 25.60
CA SER A 15 30.82 3.78 25.02
C SER A 15 29.70 4.76 24.68
N ASP A 16 29.68 5.26 23.44
CA ASP A 16 28.50 5.90 22.89
C ASP A 16 27.45 4.82 22.67
N THR A 17 26.61 4.62 23.67
CA THR A 17 25.33 3.96 23.48
C THR A 17 24.45 4.93 22.70
N ALA A 18 24.45 4.79 21.36
CA ALA A 18 23.44 5.38 20.53
C ALA A 18 22.10 4.75 20.95
N THR A 19 21.33 5.50 21.72
CA THR A 19 19.91 5.23 21.92
C THR A 19 19.26 5.40 20.56
N SER A 20 18.97 4.28 19.90
CA SER A 20 18.11 4.25 18.73
C SER A 20 16.75 4.81 19.16
N ASP A 21 16.38 5.94 18.57
CA ASP A 21 15.06 6.54 18.71
C ASP A 21 14.01 5.52 18.23
N PRO A 22 13.11 5.02 19.10
CA PRO A 22 12.09 4.06 18.69
C PRO A 22 11.01 4.68 17.78
N SER A 23 11.08 5.99 17.52
CA SER A 23 10.19 6.69 16.57
C SER A 23 10.75 6.78 15.15
N ALA A 24 11.84 6.06 14.84
CA ALA A 24 12.36 6.00 13.47
C ALA A 24 11.28 5.45 12.53
N GLU A 25 10.83 6.32 11.64
CA GLU A 25 9.83 6.10 10.62
C GLU A 25 9.97 4.69 10.01
N ARG A 26 8.93 3.85 10.16
CA ARG A 26 8.87 2.57 9.43
C ARG A 26 8.91 2.90 7.94
N PRO A 27 9.89 2.37 7.21
CA PRO A 27 10.02 2.74 5.80
C PRO A 27 8.79 2.26 5.01
N LEU A 28 8.26 3.11 4.13
CA LEU A 28 7.22 2.76 3.14
C LEU A 28 7.54 1.47 2.35
N LEU A 29 8.80 1.09 2.30
CA LEU A 29 9.27 -0.17 1.71
C LEU A 29 8.66 -1.42 2.36
N GLU A 30 8.33 -1.40 3.65
CA GLU A 30 7.68 -2.52 4.33
C GLU A 30 6.20 -2.66 3.94
N LEU A 31 5.56 -1.59 3.46
CA LEU A 31 4.20 -1.59 2.94
C LEU A 31 4.13 -1.91 1.43
N ARG A 32 5.23 -2.33 0.81
CA ARG A 32 5.25 -2.82 -0.58
C ARG A 32 5.37 -4.33 -0.61
N SER A 33 4.66 -4.94 -1.55
CA SER A 33 4.71 -6.39 -1.74
C SER A 33 6.10 -6.90 -2.08
N ASP A 34 6.65 -7.78 -1.25
CA ASP A 34 7.87 -8.56 -1.52
C ASP A 34 7.53 -10.05 -1.63
N CYS A 35 7.20 -10.48 -2.86
CA CYS A 35 6.86 -11.87 -3.13
C CYS A 35 8.03 -12.84 -2.90
N ALA A 36 9.27 -12.35 -2.78
CA ALA A 36 10.44 -13.19 -2.49
C ALA A 36 10.44 -13.69 -1.04
N ARG A 37 9.79 -12.96 -0.15
CA ARG A 37 9.71 -13.25 1.28
C ARG A 37 8.34 -13.81 1.71
N CYS A 38 7.47 -14.16 0.75
CA CYS A 38 6.12 -14.62 0.98
C CYS A 38 5.92 -16.05 0.46
N VAL A 39 5.14 -16.86 1.18
CA VAL A 39 4.77 -18.23 0.77
C VAL A 39 3.57 -18.24 -0.21
N GLY A 40 3.43 -17.21 -1.03
CA GLY A 40 2.44 -17.15 -2.10
C GLY A 40 1.00 -16.98 -1.63
N LEU A 41 0.78 -16.25 -0.52
CA LEU A 41 -0.53 -16.10 0.12
C LEU A 41 -1.59 -15.50 -0.83
N CYS A 42 -1.24 -14.52 -1.65
CA CYS A 42 -2.15 -13.99 -2.67
C CYS A 42 -2.54 -15.00 -3.76
N CYS A 43 -1.76 -16.07 -3.94
CA CYS A 43 -2.04 -17.14 -4.87
C CYS A 43 -2.84 -18.30 -4.27
N VAL A 44 -2.98 -18.36 -2.95
CA VAL A 44 -3.69 -19.46 -2.28
C VAL A 44 -4.93 -18.99 -1.54
N ALA A 45 -4.86 -17.94 -0.73
CA ALA A 45 -5.95 -17.48 0.12
C ALA A 45 -7.19 -17.01 -0.66
N PRO A 46 -7.11 -16.10 -1.66
CA PRO A 46 -8.28 -15.62 -2.38
C PRO A 46 -8.89 -16.68 -3.30
N GLY A 47 -10.22 -16.62 -3.45
CA GLY A 47 -10.93 -17.29 -4.54
C GLY A 47 -11.24 -16.31 -5.65
N PHE A 48 -11.45 -16.81 -6.87
CA PHE A 48 -11.95 -16.04 -8.00
C PHE A 48 -12.71 -16.92 -8.99
N THR A 49 -13.61 -16.32 -9.75
CA THR A 49 -14.35 -16.97 -10.81
C THR A 49 -13.90 -16.48 -12.17
N ARG A 50 -14.07 -17.34 -13.18
CA ARG A 50 -13.80 -17.00 -14.58
C ARG A 50 -14.55 -15.73 -14.97
N SER A 51 -13.83 -14.77 -15.57
CA SER A 51 -14.35 -13.46 -15.96
C SER A 51 -13.41 -12.81 -16.98
N SER A 52 -13.65 -11.55 -17.32
CA SER A 52 -12.68 -10.75 -18.09
C SER A 52 -11.34 -10.55 -17.37
N ALA A 53 -11.29 -10.74 -16.04
CA ALA A 53 -10.11 -10.59 -15.22
C ALA A 53 -9.38 -11.89 -14.88
N PHE A 54 -10.06 -13.05 -15.02
CA PHE A 54 -9.53 -14.38 -14.65
C PHE A 54 -9.89 -15.44 -15.65
N ALA A 55 -8.90 -16.15 -16.19
CA ALA A 55 -9.09 -17.16 -17.23
C ALA A 55 -9.77 -18.47 -16.74
N PHE A 56 -9.80 -18.71 -15.42
CA PHE A 56 -10.34 -19.94 -14.81
C PHE A 56 -10.92 -19.67 -13.42
N ASP A 57 -11.64 -20.64 -12.87
CA ASP A 57 -12.17 -20.61 -11.51
C ASP A 57 -11.15 -21.14 -10.52
N LYS A 58 -11.05 -20.51 -9.35
CA LYS A 58 -10.22 -20.94 -8.23
C LYS A 58 -10.98 -20.84 -6.92
N ARG A 59 -11.01 -21.91 -6.14
CA ARG A 59 -11.62 -21.89 -4.80
C ARG A 59 -10.72 -21.17 -3.80
N PRO A 60 -11.26 -20.44 -2.82
CA PRO A 60 -10.50 -19.93 -1.70
C PRO A 60 -9.73 -21.05 -1.01
N GLY A 61 -8.50 -20.76 -0.53
CA GLY A 61 -7.65 -21.74 0.14
C GLY A 61 -7.03 -22.82 -0.77
N SER A 62 -7.36 -22.83 -2.06
CA SER A 62 -6.72 -23.74 -3.02
C SER A 62 -5.58 -23.03 -3.75
N PRO A 63 -4.42 -23.69 -3.94
CA PRO A 63 -3.32 -23.07 -4.69
C PRO A 63 -3.73 -22.77 -6.14
N CYS A 64 -3.31 -21.61 -6.64
CA CYS A 64 -3.41 -21.28 -8.06
C CYS A 64 -2.59 -22.29 -8.87
N GLN A 65 -3.11 -22.76 -10.02
CA GLN A 65 -2.39 -23.67 -10.91
C GLN A 65 -1.07 -23.09 -11.46
N ASN A 66 -0.92 -21.76 -11.42
CA ASN A 66 0.30 -21.07 -11.86
C ASN A 66 1.29 -20.83 -10.71
N LEU A 67 0.99 -21.27 -9.49
CA LEU A 67 1.87 -21.14 -8.33
C LEU A 67 2.91 -22.26 -8.34
N ALA A 68 4.17 -21.91 -8.55
CA ALA A 68 5.30 -22.85 -8.58
C ALA A 68 5.66 -23.40 -7.20
N GLY A 69 6.60 -24.35 -7.16
CA GLY A 69 7.08 -24.96 -5.92
C GLY A 69 7.78 -24.00 -4.97
N ASP A 70 8.40 -22.97 -5.52
CA ASP A 70 9.09 -21.87 -4.81
C ASP A 70 8.16 -20.73 -4.37
N TYR A 71 6.85 -20.94 -4.40
CA TYR A 71 5.80 -19.95 -4.07
C TYR A 71 5.72 -18.74 -5.01
N ARG A 72 6.38 -18.78 -6.17
CA ARG A 72 6.31 -17.71 -7.17
C ARG A 72 5.27 -18.04 -8.24
N CYS A 73 4.70 -16.98 -8.81
CA CYS A 73 3.81 -17.13 -9.95
C CYS A 73 4.63 -17.41 -11.21
N GLY A 74 4.48 -18.62 -11.79
CA GLY A 74 5.20 -19.03 -13.02
C GLY A 74 4.86 -18.22 -14.26
N ILE A 75 3.76 -17.44 -14.23
CA ILE A 75 3.32 -16.59 -15.35
C ILE A 75 3.33 -15.09 -15.01
N HIS A 76 3.98 -14.69 -13.90
CA HIS A 76 3.92 -13.31 -13.41
C HIS A 76 4.24 -12.24 -14.47
N PRO A 77 5.24 -12.39 -15.34
CA PRO A 77 5.52 -11.41 -16.40
C PRO A 77 4.45 -11.34 -17.49
N HIS A 78 3.58 -12.36 -17.60
CA HIS A 78 2.62 -12.55 -18.68
C HIS A 78 1.16 -12.64 -18.21
N LEU A 79 0.86 -12.12 -17.01
CA LEU A 79 -0.47 -12.25 -16.41
C LEU A 79 -1.60 -11.75 -17.32
N ARG A 80 -1.45 -10.58 -17.94
CA ARG A 80 -2.47 -10.00 -18.84
C ARG A 80 -2.66 -10.86 -20.10
N GLU A 81 -1.58 -11.30 -20.72
CA GLU A 81 -1.58 -12.16 -21.91
C GLU A 81 -2.23 -13.52 -21.64
N ARG A 82 -2.13 -13.99 -20.39
CA ARG A 82 -2.70 -15.24 -19.92
C ARG A 82 -4.11 -15.10 -19.34
N GLY A 83 -4.75 -13.94 -19.52
CA GLY A 83 -6.11 -13.69 -19.04
C GLY A 83 -6.23 -13.60 -17.52
N MET A 84 -5.15 -13.20 -16.83
CA MET A 84 -5.08 -13.06 -15.38
C MET A 84 -4.85 -11.60 -14.98
N SER A 85 -5.54 -10.66 -15.64
CA SER A 85 -5.42 -9.23 -15.37
C SER A 85 -5.80 -8.85 -13.94
N GLY A 86 -6.70 -9.61 -13.30
CA GLY A 86 -7.04 -9.41 -11.88
C GLY A 86 -5.87 -9.58 -10.94
N CYS A 87 -4.88 -10.44 -11.29
CA CYS A 87 -3.67 -10.58 -10.49
C CYS A 87 -2.70 -9.40 -10.66
N THR A 88 -2.75 -8.66 -11.78
CA THR A 88 -1.87 -7.50 -11.99
C THR A 88 -2.25 -6.29 -11.16
N VAL A 89 -3.50 -6.24 -10.70
CA VAL A 89 -4.05 -5.12 -9.92
C VAL A 89 -4.13 -5.44 -8.42
N TYR A 90 -3.71 -6.63 -8.02
CA TYR A 90 -3.72 -7.03 -6.63
C TYR A 90 -2.48 -6.47 -5.90
N GLU A 91 -2.70 -5.84 -4.77
CA GLU A 91 -1.65 -5.33 -3.88
C GLU A 91 -1.92 -5.79 -2.44
N CYS A 92 -0.94 -6.36 -1.78
CA CYS A 92 -1.06 -6.79 -0.39
C CYS A 92 -0.42 -5.81 0.60
N PHE A 93 0.15 -4.72 0.12
CA PHE A 93 0.79 -3.71 0.95
C PHE A 93 1.83 -4.29 1.95
N GLY A 94 2.54 -5.34 1.55
CA GLY A 94 3.52 -6.00 2.41
C GLY A 94 2.96 -7.04 3.39
N ALA A 95 1.64 -7.21 3.48
CA ALA A 95 1.04 -8.17 4.41
C ALA A 95 1.50 -9.62 4.17
N GLY A 96 1.78 -10.00 2.92
CA GLY A 96 2.23 -11.34 2.58
C GLY A 96 3.55 -11.72 3.24
N GLN A 97 4.57 -10.88 3.12
CA GLN A 97 5.85 -11.11 3.79
C GLN A 97 5.75 -10.94 5.31
N LYS A 98 4.96 -10.00 5.80
CA LYS A 98 4.71 -9.79 7.24
C LYS A 98 4.18 -11.05 7.89
N VAL A 99 3.07 -11.60 7.39
CA VAL A 99 2.49 -12.82 7.90
C VAL A 99 3.47 -13.98 7.78
N THR A 100 4.12 -14.15 6.64
CA THR A 100 5.05 -15.27 6.43
C THR A 100 6.24 -15.22 7.37
N GLN A 101 6.94 -14.09 7.46
CA GLN A 101 8.22 -13.99 8.16
C GLN A 101 8.04 -13.75 9.66
N ASP A 102 7.18 -12.79 10.03
CA ASP A 102 7.10 -12.34 11.41
C ASP A 102 6.12 -13.20 12.23
N HIS A 103 4.91 -13.44 11.72
CA HIS A 103 3.90 -14.21 12.47
C HIS A 103 4.12 -15.73 12.41
N TYR A 104 4.59 -16.23 11.28
CA TYR A 104 4.76 -17.67 11.09
C TYR A 104 6.23 -18.11 11.00
N ALA A 105 7.19 -17.21 11.23
CA ALA A 105 8.63 -17.50 11.26
C ALA A 105 9.13 -18.25 10.02
N GLY A 106 8.64 -17.89 8.84
CA GLY A 106 8.97 -18.51 7.56
C GLY A 106 8.29 -19.85 7.29
N ARG A 107 7.46 -20.38 8.22
CA ARG A 107 6.72 -21.61 7.97
C ARG A 107 5.73 -21.46 6.85
N SER A 108 5.51 -22.53 6.12
CA SER A 108 4.64 -22.57 4.96
C SER A 108 3.40 -23.41 5.19
N TRP A 109 2.28 -22.97 4.64
CA TRP A 109 1.03 -23.72 4.62
C TRP A 109 1.12 -25.05 3.83
N ARG A 110 2.15 -25.23 2.96
CA ARG A 110 2.39 -26.49 2.25
C ARG A 110 3.11 -27.52 3.14
N ASP A 111 4.09 -27.04 3.92
CA ASP A 111 4.91 -27.91 4.77
C ASP A 111 4.17 -28.27 6.05
N ASP A 112 3.29 -27.38 6.53
CA ASP A 112 2.41 -27.59 7.67
C ASP A 112 0.96 -27.20 7.33
N PRO A 113 0.17 -28.14 6.79
CA PRO A 113 -1.22 -27.85 6.44
C PRO A 113 -2.13 -27.48 7.62
N SER A 114 -1.71 -27.76 8.87
CA SER A 114 -2.51 -27.45 10.05
C SER A 114 -2.63 -25.94 10.31
N ILE A 115 -1.65 -25.13 9.84
CA ILE A 115 -1.66 -23.67 9.99
C ILE A 115 -2.37 -22.96 8.84
N ALA A 116 -2.75 -23.67 7.78
CA ALA A 116 -3.20 -23.04 6.51
C ALA A 116 -4.41 -22.13 6.70
N SER A 117 -5.44 -22.60 7.40
CA SER A 117 -6.68 -21.84 7.62
C SER A 117 -6.42 -20.52 8.34
N ASP A 118 -5.67 -20.60 9.42
CA ASP A 118 -5.34 -19.42 10.25
C ASP A 118 -4.46 -18.45 9.48
N MET A 119 -3.39 -18.96 8.85
CA MET A 119 -2.49 -18.13 8.03
C MET A 119 -3.23 -17.36 6.91
N PHE A 120 -4.25 -17.96 6.29
CA PHE A 120 -5.03 -17.29 5.24
C PHE A 120 -5.97 -16.22 5.82
N ALA A 121 -6.55 -16.46 6.99
CA ALA A 121 -7.36 -15.48 7.70
C ALA A 121 -6.50 -14.29 8.17
N ASP A 122 -5.36 -14.58 8.79
CA ASP A 122 -4.39 -13.57 9.26
C ASP A 122 -3.86 -12.71 8.12
N PHE A 123 -3.66 -13.31 6.93
CA PHE A 123 -3.25 -12.57 5.72
C PHE A 123 -4.28 -11.51 5.31
N TRP A 124 -5.58 -11.82 5.36
CA TRP A 124 -6.62 -10.85 5.02
C TRP A 124 -6.72 -9.73 6.03
N ALA A 125 -6.63 -10.05 7.33
CA ALA A 125 -6.63 -9.05 8.38
C ALA A 125 -5.41 -8.13 8.26
N ALA A 126 -4.22 -8.70 8.08
CA ALA A 126 -2.98 -7.94 7.88
C ALA A 126 -3.03 -7.03 6.64
N GLN A 127 -3.58 -7.53 5.52
CA GLN A 127 -3.72 -6.71 4.31
C GLN A 127 -4.61 -5.48 4.57
N SER A 128 -5.72 -5.65 5.28
CA SER A 128 -6.62 -4.54 5.60
C SER A 128 -5.94 -3.47 6.47
N VAL A 129 -5.17 -3.89 7.47
CA VAL A 129 -4.39 -2.97 8.33
C VAL A 129 -3.29 -2.27 7.54
N HIS A 130 -2.54 -3.01 6.72
CA HIS A 130 -1.44 -2.46 5.92
C HIS A 130 -1.92 -1.47 4.85
N GLU A 131 -3.09 -1.68 4.26
CA GLU A 131 -3.70 -0.72 3.32
C GLU A 131 -3.98 0.61 4.03
N LEU A 132 -4.52 0.59 5.26
CA LEU A 132 -4.76 1.81 6.03
C LEU A 132 -3.47 2.49 6.46
N LEU A 133 -2.45 1.73 6.85
CA LEU A 133 -1.11 2.27 7.12
C LEU A 133 -0.51 2.96 5.89
N TRP A 134 -0.75 2.44 4.70
CA TRP A 134 -0.37 3.10 3.44
C TRP A 134 -0.98 4.49 3.34
N TYR A 135 -2.30 4.62 3.54
CA TYR A 135 -2.97 5.93 3.47
C TYR A 135 -2.55 6.87 4.60
N LEU A 136 -2.41 6.37 5.82
CA LEU A 136 -1.99 7.19 6.97
C LEU A 136 -0.56 7.71 6.81
N THR A 137 0.34 6.90 6.26
CA THR A 137 1.73 7.33 5.99
C THR A 137 1.75 8.46 4.96
N GLU A 138 0.94 8.37 3.90
CA GLU A 138 0.78 9.47 2.94
C GLU A 138 0.22 10.72 3.61
N ALA A 139 -0.80 10.57 4.45
CA ALA A 139 -1.39 11.70 5.16
C ALA A 139 -0.37 12.40 6.06
N LEU A 140 0.53 11.65 6.71
CA LEU A 140 1.65 12.20 7.48
C LEU A 140 2.62 13.00 6.60
N GLU A 141 2.99 12.48 5.43
CA GLU A 141 3.85 13.19 4.48
C GLU A 141 3.21 14.50 4.01
N VAL A 142 1.91 14.47 3.67
CA VAL A 142 1.14 15.65 3.27
C VAL A 142 1.08 16.68 4.39
N ALA A 143 0.78 16.26 5.62
CA ALA A 143 0.69 17.14 6.77
C ALA A 143 2.06 17.75 7.14
N ALA A 144 3.14 16.98 7.04
CA ALA A 144 4.51 17.45 7.29
C ALA A 144 5.00 18.45 6.24
N ALA A 145 4.58 18.29 4.98
CA ALA A 145 4.95 19.19 3.89
C ALA A 145 4.27 20.57 3.95
N ALA A 146 3.24 20.74 4.79
CA ALA A 146 2.49 21.98 4.95
C ALA A 146 2.68 22.63 6.34
N PRO A 147 3.91 23.03 6.74
CA PRO A 147 4.24 23.45 8.12
C PRO A 147 3.57 24.76 8.55
N VAL A 148 2.94 25.49 7.62
CA VAL A 148 2.36 26.81 7.87
C VAL A 148 1.00 26.71 8.60
N HIS A 149 0.30 25.59 8.51
CA HIS A 149 -1.02 25.42 9.11
C HIS A 149 -0.93 24.79 10.50
N ALA A 150 -1.30 25.57 11.54
CA ALA A 150 -1.33 25.06 12.92
C ALA A 150 -2.22 23.83 13.09
N GLU A 151 -3.34 23.79 12.35
CA GLU A 151 -4.29 22.67 12.35
C GLU A 151 -3.69 21.39 11.74
N LEU A 152 -2.88 21.49 10.68
CA LEU A 152 -2.16 20.32 10.14
C LEU A 152 -1.12 19.78 11.12
N ARG A 153 -0.44 20.66 11.88
CA ARG A 153 0.47 20.20 12.92
C ARG A 153 -0.24 19.44 14.04
N ALA A 154 -1.42 19.89 14.45
CA ALA A 154 -2.21 19.18 15.45
C ALA A 154 -2.67 17.79 14.93
N LEU A 155 -2.95 17.67 13.64
CA LEU A 155 -3.28 16.40 13.00
C LEU A 155 -2.08 15.44 12.93
N VAL A 156 -0.84 15.92 12.89
CA VAL A 156 0.35 15.05 12.85
C VAL A 156 0.41 14.13 14.06
N ASP A 157 0.13 14.67 15.26
CA ASP A 157 0.17 13.84 16.48
C ASP A 157 -0.97 12.80 16.48
N GLU A 158 -2.18 13.18 16.03
CA GLU A 158 -3.31 12.26 15.87
C GLU A 158 -3.00 11.16 14.84
N LEU A 159 -2.42 11.52 13.70
CA LEU A 159 -2.00 10.58 12.66
C LEU A 159 -0.92 9.61 13.15
N ARG A 160 0.08 10.12 13.88
CA ARG A 160 1.14 9.29 14.46
C ARG A 160 0.57 8.28 15.44
N ALA A 161 -0.34 8.71 16.33
CA ALA A 161 -0.99 7.81 17.27
C ALA A 161 -1.74 6.67 16.56
N LEU A 162 -2.45 6.97 15.47
CA LEU A 162 -3.14 5.95 14.66
C LEU A 162 -2.16 5.02 13.91
N VAL A 163 -1.05 5.55 13.41
CA VAL A 163 0.00 4.72 12.79
C VAL A 163 0.60 3.77 13.82
N ASP A 164 0.89 4.26 15.03
CA ASP A 164 1.46 3.44 16.10
C ASP A 164 0.48 2.36 16.54
N GLU A 165 -0.81 2.70 16.71
CA GLU A 165 -1.87 1.75 17.07
C GLU A 165 -2.04 0.64 16.03
N LEU A 166 -2.21 1.01 14.76
CA LEU A 166 -2.36 0.04 13.67
C LEU A 166 -1.09 -0.78 13.44
N SER A 167 0.08 -0.19 13.66
CA SER A 167 1.34 -0.92 13.58
C SER A 167 1.46 -1.95 14.70
N ALA A 168 1.06 -1.60 15.92
CA ALA A 168 1.03 -2.53 17.04
C ALA A 168 0.06 -3.70 16.78
N ILE A 169 -1.11 -3.42 16.20
CA ILE A 169 -2.06 -4.46 15.77
C ILE A 169 -1.44 -5.36 14.69
N ALA A 170 -0.74 -4.79 13.71
CA ALA A 170 -0.08 -5.55 12.66
C ALA A 170 1.09 -6.41 13.17
N ASP A 171 1.69 -6.06 14.32
CA ASP A 171 2.78 -6.79 14.96
C ASP A 171 2.29 -7.92 15.89
N ASP A 172 1.09 -7.80 16.43
CA ASP A 172 0.49 -8.74 17.38
C ASP A 172 -0.58 -9.60 16.70
N LEU A 173 -0.36 -10.91 16.64
CA LEU A 173 -1.26 -11.83 15.94
C LEU A 173 -2.63 -11.97 16.62
N ASP A 174 -2.69 -11.91 17.96
CA ASP A 174 -3.96 -11.99 18.69
C ASP A 174 -4.77 -10.71 18.53
N ALA A 175 -4.12 -9.54 18.55
CA ALA A 175 -4.75 -8.27 18.24
C ALA A 175 -5.26 -8.24 16.78
N LEU A 176 -4.45 -8.72 15.84
CA LEU A 176 -4.82 -8.79 14.42
C LEU A 176 -6.07 -9.66 14.19
N ARG A 177 -6.18 -10.80 14.87
CA ARG A 177 -7.33 -11.71 14.81
C ARG A 177 -8.59 -11.16 15.46
N SER A 178 -8.46 -10.26 16.41
CA SER A 178 -9.58 -9.65 17.13
C SER A 178 -10.18 -8.44 16.41
N ILE A 179 -9.50 -7.90 15.40
CA ILE A 179 -9.97 -6.70 14.71
C ILE A 179 -11.09 -7.03 13.71
N ASP A 180 -12.06 -6.14 13.61
CA ASP A 180 -13.07 -6.17 12.53
C ASP A 180 -12.56 -5.34 11.33
N PRO A 181 -12.14 -5.97 10.23
CA PRO A 181 -11.63 -5.24 9.05
C PRO A 181 -12.66 -4.29 8.44
N LEU A 182 -13.96 -4.52 8.65
CA LEU A 182 -15.02 -3.66 8.13
C LEU A 182 -15.19 -2.37 8.95
N ALA A 183 -14.75 -2.36 10.20
CA ALA A 183 -14.79 -1.17 11.06
C ALA A 183 -13.62 -0.21 10.79
N LEU A 184 -12.48 -0.72 10.35
CA LEU A 184 -11.24 0.03 10.16
C LEU A 184 -11.36 1.28 9.26
N PRO A 185 -12.03 1.25 8.09
CA PRO A 185 -12.18 2.44 7.24
C PRO A 185 -12.94 3.58 7.94
N GLY A 186 -13.84 3.25 8.86
CA GLY A 186 -14.58 4.23 9.66
C GLY A 186 -13.71 4.99 10.66
N LEU A 187 -12.64 4.37 11.16
CA LEU A 187 -11.68 5.00 12.06
C LEU A 187 -10.77 5.97 11.32
N VAL A 188 -10.29 5.57 10.15
CA VAL A 188 -9.25 6.29 9.40
C VAL A 188 -9.84 7.33 8.43
N GLY A 189 -10.98 7.05 7.83
CA GLY A 189 -11.61 7.91 6.81
C GLY A 189 -11.75 9.39 7.20
N PRO A 190 -12.29 9.71 8.40
CA PRO A 190 -12.48 11.11 8.82
C PRO A 190 -11.18 11.91 8.95
N ILE A 191 -10.10 11.30 9.44
CA ILE A 191 -8.81 12.02 9.56
C ILE A 191 -8.17 12.27 8.19
N LEU A 192 -8.24 11.29 7.26
CA LEU A 192 -7.77 11.47 5.89
C LEU A 192 -8.54 12.59 5.17
N GLU A 193 -9.84 12.74 5.44
CA GLU A 193 -10.65 13.82 4.87
C GLU A 193 -10.22 15.19 5.41
N ARG A 194 -9.96 15.30 6.71
CA ARG A 194 -9.44 16.53 7.33
C ARG A 194 -8.08 16.93 6.77
N VAL A 195 -7.18 15.98 6.56
CA VAL A 195 -5.85 16.24 5.95
C VAL A 195 -6.00 16.86 4.57
N VAL A 196 -6.81 16.26 3.70
CA VAL A 196 -7.02 16.77 2.34
C VAL A 196 -7.71 18.14 2.35
N ALA A 197 -8.71 18.34 3.21
CA ALA A 197 -9.41 19.61 3.32
C ALA A 197 -8.49 20.76 3.76
N LEU A 198 -7.45 20.49 4.55
CA LEU A 198 -6.47 21.47 4.99
C LEU A 198 -5.27 21.61 4.03
N ALA A 199 -5.01 20.58 3.22
CA ALA A 199 -3.86 20.57 2.31
C ALA A 199 -4.12 21.27 0.97
N ARG A 200 -5.37 21.50 0.60
CA ARG A 200 -5.75 22.09 -0.70
C ARG A 200 -7.01 22.94 -0.63
N GLU A 201 -7.16 23.84 -1.60
CA GLU A 201 -8.42 24.54 -1.84
C GLU A 201 -9.51 23.55 -2.32
N PRO A 202 -10.79 23.81 -1.99
CA PRO A 202 -11.88 22.98 -2.47
C PRO A 202 -11.98 23.01 -4.00
N GLY A 203 -12.10 21.81 -4.60
CA GLY A 203 -12.35 21.63 -6.03
C GLY A 203 -13.76 21.05 -6.30
N PRO A 204 -14.03 20.66 -7.56
CA PRO A 204 -15.30 20.04 -7.91
C PRO A 204 -15.50 18.74 -7.11
N SER A 205 -16.74 18.48 -6.67
CA SER A 205 -17.07 17.25 -5.95
C SER A 205 -17.76 16.27 -6.87
N HIS A 206 -17.17 15.09 -6.95
CA HIS A 206 -17.64 13.90 -7.66
C HIS A 206 -17.60 12.67 -6.73
N ARG A 207 -17.76 12.93 -5.43
CA ARG A 207 -17.71 11.88 -4.40
C ARG A 207 -18.78 10.83 -4.66
N ARG A 208 -18.36 9.57 -4.88
CA ARG A 208 -19.20 8.43 -5.20
C ARG A 208 -20.04 8.56 -6.47
N ASP A 209 -19.73 9.52 -7.36
CA ASP A 209 -20.39 9.64 -8.65
C ASP A 209 -20.04 8.46 -9.54
N ASP A 210 -20.99 8.10 -10.42
CA ASP A 210 -20.73 7.19 -11.55
C ASP A 210 -20.26 8.00 -12.76
N LEU A 211 -18.97 7.97 -12.99
CA LEU A 211 -18.29 8.63 -14.09
C LEU A 211 -17.74 7.62 -15.11
N ALA A 212 -18.23 6.37 -15.06
CA ALA A 212 -17.77 5.30 -15.95
C ALA A 212 -17.90 5.69 -17.43
N GLY A 213 -16.83 5.47 -18.19
CA GLY A 213 -16.76 5.76 -19.63
C GLY A 213 -16.82 7.24 -20.01
N ARG A 214 -16.92 8.16 -19.06
CA ARG A 214 -16.98 9.61 -19.35
C ARG A 214 -15.61 10.16 -19.73
N ARG A 215 -15.61 11.22 -20.52
CA ARG A 215 -14.43 12.03 -20.80
C ARG A 215 -14.35 13.18 -19.81
N LEU A 216 -13.24 13.28 -19.08
CA LEU A 216 -13.01 14.30 -18.06
C LEU A 216 -11.57 14.81 -18.18
N THR A 217 -11.38 16.14 -18.18
CA THR A 217 -10.05 16.73 -18.38
C THR A 217 -9.65 17.68 -17.27
N ASP A 218 -10.60 18.34 -16.61
CA ASP A 218 -10.35 19.28 -15.53
C ASP A 218 -10.88 18.67 -14.22
N LEU A 219 -9.97 18.01 -13.50
CA LEU A 219 -10.22 17.36 -12.21
C LEU A 219 -9.24 17.87 -11.15
N HIS A 220 -8.66 19.06 -11.40
CA HIS A 220 -7.76 19.70 -10.45
C HIS A 220 -8.45 19.88 -9.10
N ALA A 221 -7.80 19.39 -8.04
CA ALA A 221 -8.33 19.40 -6.68
C ALA A 221 -9.74 18.77 -6.53
N ALA A 222 -10.16 17.90 -7.45
CA ALA A 222 -11.48 17.25 -7.35
C ALA A 222 -11.58 16.29 -6.17
N ASP A 223 -12.75 16.23 -5.55
CA ASP A 223 -13.11 15.15 -4.61
C ASP A 223 -13.69 13.99 -5.41
N LEU A 224 -12.86 12.97 -5.64
CA LEU A 224 -13.19 11.75 -6.38
C LEU A 224 -13.30 10.53 -5.46
N ARG A 225 -13.45 10.73 -4.14
CA ARG A 225 -13.56 9.63 -3.16
C ARG A 225 -14.67 8.66 -3.52
N GLY A 226 -14.28 7.39 -3.74
CA GLY A 226 -15.21 6.32 -4.08
C GLY A 226 -15.92 6.50 -5.42
N ALA A 227 -15.49 7.43 -6.28
CA ALA A 227 -16.07 7.61 -7.61
C ALA A 227 -15.77 6.41 -8.52
N SER A 228 -16.75 6.03 -9.36
CA SER A 228 -16.53 5.05 -10.41
C SER A 228 -15.98 5.77 -11.65
N LEU A 229 -14.71 5.56 -11.94
CA LEU A 229 -14.02 6.04 -13.16
C LEU A 229 -13.75 4.85 -14.11
N LEU A 230 -14.53 3.78 -14.01
CA LEU A 230 -14.39 2.57 -14.81
C LEU A 230 -14.37 2.89 -16.30
N GLY A 231 -13.25 2.64 -16.98
CA GLY A 231 -13.09 2.90 -18.41
C GLY A 231 -13.20 4.38 -18.81
N ALA A 232 -13.10 5.33 -17.89
CA ALA A 232 -13.17 6.76 -18.19
C ALA A 232 -12.01 7.21 -19.09
N ASP A 233 -12.26 8.17 -19.96
CA ASP A 233 -11.26 8.85 -20.80
C ASP A 233 -10.69 10.05 -20.00
N LEU A 234 -9.55 9.82 -19.35
CA LEU A 234 -8.81 10.80 -18.54
C LEU A 234 -7.52 11.25 -19.24
N ARG A 235 -7.43 11.10 -20.56
CA ARG A 235 -6.23 11.46 -21.32
C ARG A 235 -5.92 12.94 -21.19
N GLY A 236 -4.68 13.23 -20.73
CA GLY A 236 -4.21 14.58 -20.49
C GLY A 236 -4.94 15.31 -19.36
N ALA A 237 -5.71 14.61 -18.54
CA ALA A 237 -6.45 15.20 -17.42
C ALA A 237 -5.50 15.79 -16.37
N ASP A 238 -5.88 16.95 -15.82
CA ASP A 238 -5.26 17.50 -14.63
C ASP A 238 -5.95 16.89 -13.40
N LEU A 239 -5.26 15.96 -12.75
CA LEU A 239 -5.68 15.29 -11.52
C LEU A 239 -4.82 15.71 -10.31
N ARG A 240 -4.02 16.78 -10.47
CA ARG A 240 -3.22 17.29 -9.35
C ARG A 240 -4.13 17.72 -8.20
N LEU A 241 -3.71 17.39 -6.99
CA LEU A 241 -4.47 17.63 -5.75
C LEU A 241 -5.86 16.96 -5.72
N ALA A 242 -6.19 16.08 -6.67
CA ALA A 242 -7.42 15.31 -6.61
C ALA A 242 -7.35 14.24 -5.51
N ASP A 243 -8.45 14.01 -4.81
CA ASP A 243 -8.58 12.96 -3.80
C ASP A 243 -9.18 11.70 -4.43
N LEU A 244 -8.34 10.69 -4.61
CA LEU A 244 -8.66 9.42 -5.28
C LEU A 244 -8.87 8.25 -4.29
N LEU A 245 -9.07 8.53 -2.99
CA LEU A 245 -9.32 7.49 -1.98
C LEU A 245 -10.50 6.61 -2.39
N GLY A 246 -10.23 5.32 -2.65
CA GLY A 246 -11.24 4.34 -3.02
C GLY A 246 -11.89 4.56 -4.41
N ALA A 247 -11.34 5.44 -5.27
CA ALA A 247 -11.83 5.61 -6.64
C ALA A 247 -11.53 4.37 -7.50
N ASP A 248 -12.48 3.97 -8.35
CA ASP A 248 -12.33 2.83 -9.27
C ASP A 248 -11.75 3.28 -10.62
N LEU A 249 -10.45 3.09 -10.80
CA LEU A 249 -9.72 3.43 -12.03
C LEU A 249 -9.60 2.26 -13.02
N ARG A 250 -10.32 1.15 -12.84
CA ARG A 250 -10.20 -0.02 -13.72
C ARG A 250 -10.50 0.33 -15.18
N GLY A 251 -9.50 0.09 -16.03
CA GLY A 251 -9.59 0.37 -17.46
C GLY A 251 -9.63 1.85 -17.85
N ALA A 252 -9.55 2.78 -16.91
CA ALA A 252 -9.43 4.21 -17.20
C ALA A 252 -8.20 4.51 -18.05
N ASP A 253 -8.30 5.47 -18.95
CA ASP A 253 -7.21 5.90 -19.84
C ASP A 253 -6.55 7.16 -19.26
N LEU A 254 -5.42 6.99 -18.59
CA LEU A 254 -4.63 8.04 -17.93
C LEU A 254 -3.47 8.56 -18.79
N ARG A 255 -3.39 8.22 -20.07
CA ARG A 255 -2.27 8.64 -20.93
C ARG A 255 -2.12 10.15 -20.95
N GLY A 256 -0.92 10.63 -20.62
CA GLY A 256 -0.61 12.05 -20.51
C GLY A 256 -1.26 12.77 -19.32
N ALA A 257 -2.00 12.09 -18.44
CA ALA A 257 -2.61 12.69 -17.26
C ALA A 257 -1.56 13.05 -16.20
N ASP A 258 -1.83 14.08 -15.41
CA ASP A 258 -0.99 14.53 -14.31
C ASP A 258 -1.63 14.21 -12.95
N LEU A 259 -1.14 13.17 -12.29
CA LEU A 259 -1.50 12.75 -10.93
C LEU A 259 -0.38 13.05 -9.92
N SER A 260 0.63 13.82 -10.28
CA SER A 260 1.88 13.97 -9.51
C SER A 260 1.69 14.38 -8.05
N THR A 261 0.62 15.09 -7.75
CA THR A 261 0.25 15.54 -6.40
C THR A 261 -1.14 15.06 -5.97
N ALA A 262 -1.71 14.07 -6.66
CA ALA A 262 -2.98 13.47 -6.26
C ALA A 262 -2.85 12.73 -4.94
N PHE A 263 -3.92 12.73 -4.13
CA PHE A 263 -3.97 12.11 -2.81
C PHE A 263 -4.51 10.68 -2.89
N PHE A 264 -3.92 9.82 -2.07
CA PHE A 264 -4.39 8.45 -1.78
C PHE A 264 -4.49 7.53 -3.00
N VAL A 265 -3.55 7.70 -3.91
CA VAL A 265 -3.40 6.81 -5.07
C VAL A 265 -2.63 5.55 -4.65
N THR A 266 -3.18 4.38 -5.01
CA THR A 266 -2.56 3.08 -4.71
C THR A 266 -1.90 2.46 -5.93
N PRO A 267 -0.91 1.56 -5.74
CA PRO A 267 -0.34 0.80 -6.84
C PRO A 267 -1.39 -0.01 -7.62
N SER A 268 -2.40 -0.56 -6.95
CA SER A 268 -3.49 -1.32 -7.58
C SER A 268 -4.37 -0.47 -8.48
N GLN A 269 -4.73 0.76 -8.07
CA GLN A 269 -5.48 1.68 -8.92
C GLN A 269 -4.71 1.98 -10.21
N VAL A 270 -3.43 2.34 -10.08
CA VAL A 270 -2.55 2.65 -11.24
C VAL A 270 -2.38 1.41 -12.13
N ALA A 271 -2.11 0.23 -11.56
CA ALA A 271 -1.98 -1.00 -12.31
C ALA A 271 -3.27 -1.41 -13.05
N SER A 272 -4.43 -0.99 -12.57
CA SER A 272 -5.73 -1.27 -13.19
C SER A 272 -6.06 -0.38 -14.38
N ALA A 273 -5.40 0.76 -14.49
CA ALA A 273 -5.60 1.77 -15.54
C ALA A 273 -4.66 1.54 -16.75
N ARG A 274 -4.80 2.38 -17.75
CA ARG A 274 -3.88 2.52 -18.90
C ARG A 274 -3.16 3.84 -18.78
N GLY A 275 -1.86 3.85 -18.95
CA GLY A 275 -1.04 5.05 -18.98
C GLY A 275 0.05 4.95 -20.03
N ASP A 276 0.91 5.95 -20.08
CA ASP A 276 2.07 6.04 -20.96
C ASP A 276 3.25 6.75 -20.27
N GLU A 277 4.32 6.99 -21.00
CA GLU A 277 5.51 7.68 -20.51
C GLU A 277 5.26 9.15 -20.12
N GLN A 278 4.16 9.74 -20.58
CA GLN A 278 3.77 11.11 -20.29
C GLN A 278 2.88 11.21 -19.04
N THR A 279 2.33 10.09 -18.58
CA THR A 279 1.54 10.03 -17.35
C THR A 279 2.42 10.30 -16.14
N ARG A 280 2.06 11.30 -15.33
CA ARG A 280 2.79 11.66 -14.12
C ARG A 280 2.12 11.07 -12.89
N LEU A 281 2.84 10.22 -12.17
CA LEU A 281 2.38 9.58 -10.94
C LEU A 281 2.95 10.27 -9.70
N PRO A 282 2.29 10.17 -8.53
CA PRO A 282 2.89 10.55 -7.25
C PRO A 282 4.21 9.81 -7.02
N GLY A 283 5.25 10.54 -6.57
CA GLY A 283 6.61 9.99 -6.41
C GLY A 283 6.68 8.76 -5.50
N ARG A 284 5.80 8.66 -4.51
CA ARG A 284 5.68 7.52 -3.60
C ARG A 284 5.34 6.19 -4.28
N LEU A 285 4.69 6.21 -5.44
CA LEU A 285 4.37 5.00 -6.20
C LEU A 285 5.59 4.41 -6.91
N GLY A 286 6.65 5.19 -7.12
CA GLY A 286 7.84 4.78 -7.82
C GLY A 286 7.64 4.68 -9.33
N ALA A 287 8.11 3.59 -9.94
CA ALA A 287 8.04 3.41 -11.39
C ALA A 287 6.62 3.09 -11.87
N ALA A 288 6.26 3.62 -13.05
CA ALA A 288 5.02 3.27 -13.72
C ALA A 288 4.93 1.75 -14.02
N PRO A 289 3.71 1.19 -14.07
CA PRO A 289 3.51 -0.21 -14.40
C PRO A 289 4.16 -0.61 -15.73
N ALA A 290 4.82 -1.76 -15.77
CA ALA A 290 5.57 -2.20 -16.96
C ALA A 290 4.71 -2.33 -18.24
N HIS A 291 3.39 -2.49 -18.09
CA HIS A 291 2.46 -2.60 -19.21
C HIS A 291 1.98 -1.25 -19.79
N TRP A 292 2.45 -0.13 -19.25
CA TRP A 292 2.16 1.21 -19.77
C TRP A 292 3.10 1.64 -20.91
N ARG A 293 3.90 0.73 -21.41
CA ARG A 293 4.85 0.96 -22.52
C ARG A 293 4.24 0.63 -23.87
#